data_0befd5689eb5b81112448fb7563603d6
#
_entry.id   0befd5689eb5b81112448fb7563603d6
#
_cell.length_a   1.000
_cell.length_b   1.000
_cell.length_c   1.000
_cell.angle_alpha   90.00
_cell.angle_beta   90.00
_cell.angle_gamma   90.00
#
_symmetry.space_group_name_H-M   'P 1'
#
loop_
_entity.id
_entity.type
_entity.pdbx_description
1 polymer ?
#
loop_
_entity_poly.entity_id
_entity_poly.type
_entity_poly.pdbx_seq_one_letter_code
_entity_poly.pdbx_strand_id
1 'polypeptide(L)'
;AQIRDTPLQTEYARQLAGWVGWPDPSEVIRQVRKEAKNPKPVKRTAWEGTSATANQPTPNQPTFELPDPQDPLLWAQREALKVALQYPEAAGSYFDGINPDAFTHPAYRAVRDAMGTVGGASNAGSSWIAHVSDEMTDAAGRNFVSELAVEEILAEDPATYADSVLSRLQEVRVGNQIAQLKSQLQRMRPSDDEMAYNALFSDLVALEQARRELNDRAFRGS
;
A
#
# COMPACT_ATOMS: atom_id res chain seq x y z
N ALA A 1 -17.69 -6.23 9.31
CA ALA A 1 -19.14 -6.42 9.18
C ALA A 1 -19.41 -7.93 9.05
N GLN A 2 -20.03 -8.54 10.06
CA GLN A 2 -20.45 -9.95 10.01
C GLN A 2 -21.76 -10.02 9.21
N ILE A 3 -21.70 -10.65 8.04
CA ILE A 3 -22.89 -10.98 7.25
C ILE A 3 -23.61 -12.11 8.00
N ARG A 4 -24.76 -11.82 8.62
CA ARG A 4 -25.54 -12.78 9.43
C ARG A 4 -26.52 -13.60 8.57
N ASP A 5 -26.68 -13.29 7.30
CA ASP A 5 -27.64 -13.91 6.40
C ASP A 5 -27.01 -15.09 5.64
N THR A 6 -27.48 -16.31 5.94
CA THR A 6 -26.92 -17.56 5.42
C THR A 6 -27.07 -17.72 3.88
N PRO A 7 -28.18 -17.30 3.23
CA PRO A 7 -28.28 -17.28 1.78
C PRO A 7 -27.26 -16.37 1.09
N LEU A 8 -27.03 -15.16 1.64
CA LEU A 8 -26.05 -14.21 1.14
C LEU A 8 -24.61 -14.72 1.24
N GLN A 9 -24.27 -15.40 2.34
CA GLN A 9 -22.96 -16.03 2.49
C GLN A 9 -22.68 -17.07 1.41
N THR A 10 -23.70 -17.85 1.03
CA THR A 10 -23.56 -18.89 0.01
C THR A 10 -23.38 -18.30 -1.39
N GLU A 11 -24.07 -17.19 -1.70
CA GLU A 11 -23.95 -16.51 -2.97
C GLU A 11 -22.60 -15.83 -3.14
N TYR A 12 -22.11 -15.14 -2.10
CA TYR A 12 -20.77 -14.54 -2.10
C TYR A 12 -19.65 -15.59 -2.20
N ALA A 13 -19.79 -16.75 -1.53
CA ALA A 13 -18.82 -17.82 -1.64
C ALA A 13 -18.79 -18.44 -3.05
N ARG A 14 -19.92 -18.50 -3.74
CA ARG A 14 -20.00 -18.96 -5.13
C ARG A 14 -19.34 -17.98 -6.10
N GLN A 15 -19.58 -16.68 -5.93
CA GLN A 15 -18.93 -15.62 -6.73
C GLN A 15 -17.41 -15.62 -6.53
N LEU A 16 -16.93 -15.72 -5.28
CA LEU A 16 -15.50 -15.80 -4.97
C LEU A 16 -14.85 -17.03 -5.58
N ALA A 17 -15.48 -18.20 -5.49
CA ALA A 17 -14.97 -19.43 -6.10
C ALA A 17 -14.85 -19.30 -7.63
N GLY A 18 -15.79 -18.59 -8.28
CA GLY A 18 -15.74 -18.31 -9.71
C GLY A 18 -14.60 -17.35 -10.11
N TRP A 19 -14.26 -16.38 -9.26
CA TRP A 19 -13.16 -15.43 -9.53
C TRP A 19 -11.78 -16.06 -9.28
N VAL A 20 -11.68 -16.97 -8.34
CA VAL A 20 -10.41 -17.64 -7.97
C VAL A 20 -10.18 -18.93 -8.79
N GLY A 21 -11.16 -19.35 -9.63
CA GLY A 21 -11.03 -20.54 -10.46
C GLY A 21 -11.05 -21.87 -9.67
N TRP A 22 -11.64 -21.89 -8.49
CA TRP A 22 -11.73 -23.10 -7.67
C TRP A 22 -12.85 -24.02 -8.17
N PRO A 23 -12.55 -25.33 -8.36
CA PRO A 23 -13.50 -26.24 -9.01
C PRO A 23 -14.70 -26.64 -8.13
N ASP A 24 -14.66 -26.44 -6.81
CA ASP A 24 -15.76 -26.81 -5.90
C ASP A 24 -16.11 -25.73 -4.87
N PRO A 25 -17.19 -24.96 -5.10
CA PRO A 25 -17.68 -23.94 -4.16
C PRO A 25 -18.10 -24.50 -2.79
N SER A 26 -18.48 -25.78 -2.73
CA SER A 26 -19.00 -26.42 -1.50
C SER A 26 -17.91 -26.59 -0.44
N GLU A 27 -16.67 -26.76 -0.85
CA GLU A 27 -15.53 -26.89 0.05
C GLU A 27 -15.18 -25.57 0.73
N VAL A 28 -15.25 -24.46 -0.02
CA VAL A 28 -15.06 -23.09 0.51
C VAL A 28 -16.12 -22.79 1.57
N ILE A 29 -17.39 -23.10 1.27
CA ILE A 29 -18.50 -22.88 2.21
C ILE A 29 -18.30 -23.70 3.49
N ARG A 30 -17.82 -24.94 3.37
CA ARG A 30 -17.55 -25.82 4.50
C ARG A 30 -16.41 -25.28 5.36
N GLN A 31 -15.33 -24.79 4.74
CA GLN A 31 -14.17 -24.23 5.43
C GLN A 31 -14.52 -22.93 6.17
N VAL A 32 -15.20 -22.01 5.51
CA VAL A 32 -15.68 -20.76 6.13
C VAL A 32 -16.63 -21.04 7.30
N ARG A 33 -17.54 -22.02 7.18
CA ARG A 33 -18.43 -22.42 8.29
C ARG A 33 -17.68 -23.09 9.45
N LYS A 34 -16.61 -23.82 9.17
CA LYS A 34 -15.78 -24.47 10.19
C LYS A 34 -14.98 -23.45 10.98
N GLU A 35 -14.43 -22.43 10.32
CA GLU A 35 -13.68 -21.35 10.98
C GLU A 35 -14.60 -20.37 11.71
N ALA A 36 -15.77 -20.05 11.17
CA ALA A 36 -16.76 -19.22 11.84
C ALA A 36 -17.35 -19.86 13.12
N LYS A 37 -17.38 -21.20 13.20
CA LYS A 37 -17.85 -21.94 14.38
C LYS A 37 -16.78 -22.16 15.45
N ASN A 38 -15.51 -22.01 15.11
CA ASN A 38 -14.39 -22.25 16.02
C ASN A 38 -13.34 -21.14 15.83
N PRO A 39 -13.58 -19.92 16.34
CA PRO A 39 -12.56 -18.89 16.37
C PRO A 39 -11.43 -19.42 17.24
N LYS A 40 -10.36 -19.90 16.64
CA LYS A 40 -9.15 -20.29 17.36
C LYS A 40 -8.67 -19.04 18.08
N PRO A 41 -8.54 -19.07 19.43
CA PRO A 41 -7.86 -18.02 20.12
C PRO A 41 -6.43 -18.00 19.58
N VAL A 42 -5.97 -16.88 19.06
CA VAL A 42 -4.57 -16.65 18.73
C VAL A 42 -3.79 -16.93 20.02
N LYS A 43 -3.12 -18.08 20.08
CA LYS A 43 -2.20 -18.38 21.18
C LYS A 43 -1.05 -17.38 21.05
N ARG A 44 -1.11 -16.33 21.84
CA ARG A 44 0.08 -15.60 22.23
C ARG A 44 0.95 -16.60 22.96
N THR A 45 1.98 -17.10 22.32
CA THR A 45 3.07 -17.78 23.00
C THR A 45 3.74 -16.76 23.90
N ALA A 46 3.39 -16.83 25.18
CA ALA A 46 4.10 -16.14 26.23
C ALA A 46 5.50 -16.74 26.30
N TRP A 47 6.47 -15.99 25.81
CA TRP A 47 7.86 -16.18 26.21
C TRP A 47 7.99 -15.58 27.61
N GLU A 48 7.96 -16.43 28.65
CA GLU A 48 8.36 -16.04 29.99
C GLU A 48 9.90 -16.01 30.05
N GLY A 49 10.43 -14.84 30.27
CA GLY A 49 11.86 -14.60 30.50
C GLY A 49 12.08 -13.21 31.08
N THR A 50 11.87 -13.10 32.39
CA THR A 50 12.49 -12.22 33.41
C THR A 50 12.71 -10.72 33.17
N SER A 51 12.16 -9.99 34.13
CA SER A 51 12.55 -8.71 34.73
C SER A 51 11.87 -7.45 34.21
N ALA A 52 10.78 -7.19 34.88
CA ALA A 52 10.35 -5.92 35.46
C ALA A 52 11.22 -4.68 35.20
N THR A 53 10.70 -3.76 34.43
CA THR A 53 10.51 -2.38 34.90
C THR A 53 9.34 -1.79 34.11
N ALA A 54 8.35 -1.35 34.86
CA ALA A 54 7.12 -0.77 34.37
C ALA A 54 7.41 0.42 33.45
N ASN A 55 7.01 0.31 32.18
CA ASN A 55 6.66 1.46 31.40
C ASN A 55 5.15 1.29 31.06
N GLN A 56 4.31 1.86 31.91
CA GLN A 56 2.92 2.09 31.58
C GLN A 56 2.91 2.97 30.33
N PRO A 57 2.14 2.61 29.28
CA PRO A 57 1.97 3.51 28.14
C PRO A 57 1.24 4.75 28.65
N THR A 58 1.90 5.88 28.59
CA THR A 58 1.27 7.19 28.75
C THR A 58 0.18 7.34 27.69
N PRO A 59 -1.08 7.65 28.03
CA PRO A 59 -2.17 7.72 27.07
C PRO A 59 -2.12 9.03 26.29
N ASN A 60 -1.15 9.23 25.42
CA ASN A 60 -1.17 10.30 24.40
C ASN A 60 0.06 10.37 23.49
N GLN A 61 0.76 9.27 23.25
CA GLN A 61 1.72 9.26 22.14
C GLN A 61 1.02 8.58 20.94
N PRO A 62 1.07 9.16 19.74
CA PRO A 62 0.62 8.46 18.55
C PRO A 62 1.45 7.18 18.42
N THR A 63 0.83 6.05 18.71
CA THR A 63 1.45 4.73 18.52
C THR A 63 1.69 4.59 17.02
N PHE A 64 2.94 4.34 16.63
CA PHE A 64 3.28 3.99 15.25
C PHE A 64 2.59 2.67 14.92
N GLU A 65 1.44 2.79 14.24
CA GLU A 65 0.63 1.64 13.86
C GLU A 65 1.21 1.05 12.58
N LEU A 66 1.60 -0.23 12.65
CA LEU A 66 2.16 -0.93 11.50
C LEU A 66 1.03 -1.37 10.55
N PRO A 67 1.24 -1.23 9.22
CA PRO A 67 0.30 -1.74 8.23
C PRO A 67 0.29 -3.27 8.22
N ASP A 68 -0.84 -3.87 7.85
CA ASP A 68 -0.92 -5.30 7.56
C ASP A 68 -0.08 -5.60 6.29
N PRO A 69 0.97 -6.45 6.38
CA PRO A 69 1.79 -6.78 5.22
C PRO A 69 1.01 -7.50 4.11
N GLN A 70 -0.13 -8.11 4.44
CA GLN A 70 -0.97 -8.86 3.50
C GLN A 70 -2.11 -8.02 2.91
N ASP A 71 -2.21 -6.72 3.24
CA ASP A 71 -3.22 -5.85 2.66
C ASP A 71 -2.91 -5.58 1.17
N PRO A 72 -3.71 -6.10 0.23
CA PRO A 72 -3.47 -5.93 -1.19
C PRO A 72 -3.60 -4.47 -1.65
N LEU A 73 -4.29 -3.62 -0.90
CA LEU A 73 -4.44 -2.20 -1.22
C LEU A 73 -3.16 -1.41 -0.89
N LEU A 74 -2.37 -1.91 0.05
CA LEU A 74 -1.13 -1.30 0.51
C LEU A 74 0.12 -1.93 -0.12
N TRP A 75 -0.04 -3.04 -0.85
CA TRP A 75 1.08 -3.78 -1.44
C TRP A 75 2.02 -2.89 -2.27
N ALA A 76 1.49 -2.09 -3.18
CA ALA A 76 2.32 -1.23 -4.04
C ALA A 76 3.11 -0.17 -3.24
N GLN A 77 2.56 0.31 -2.12
CA GLN A 77 3.25 1.26 -1.24
C GLN A 77 4.40 0.57 -0.50
N ARG A 78 4.19 -0.66 0.01
CA ARG A 78 5.21 -1.46 0.68
C ARG A 78 6.37 -1.77 -0.27
N GLU A 79 6.06 -2.32 -1.44
CA GLU A 79 7.06 -2.70 -2.43
C GLU A 79 7.85 -1.49 -2.95
N ALA A 80 7.21 -0.34 -3.16
CA ALA A 80 7.90 0.88 -3.57
C ALA A 80 8.94 1.35 -2.53
N LEU A 81 8.63 1.25 -1.25
CA LEU A 81 9.58 1.58 -0.17
C LEU A 81 10.71 0.55 -0.10
N LYS A 82 10.42 -0.74 -0.23
CA LYS A 82 11.44 -1.81 -0.27
C LYS A 82 12.43 -1.58 -1.41
N VAL A 83 11.91 -1.35 -2.61
CA VAL A 83 12.75 -1.11 -3.80
C VAL A 83 13.61 0.14 -3.62
N ALA A 84 13.06 1.23 -3.09
CA ALA A 84 13.82 2.46 -2.87
C ALA A 84 14.85 2.33 -1.75
N LEU A 85 14.64 1.46 -0.75
CA LEU A 85 15.63 1.18 0.30
C LEU A 85 16.73 0.25 -0.18
N GLN A 86 16.38 -0.82 -0.89
CA GLN A 86 17.32 -1.89 -1.26
C GLN A 86 18.02 -1.65 -2.59
N TYR A 87 17.36 -1.00 -3.54
CA TYR A 87 17.87 -0.73 -4.89
C TYR A 87 17.71 0.76 -5.26
N PRO A 88 18.28 1.68 -4.47
CA PRO A 88 18.10 3.11 -4.69
C PRO A 88 18.62 3.59 -6.05
N GLU A 89 19.64 2.95 -6.62
CA GLU A 89 20.16 3.27 -7.96
C GLU A 89 19.14 2.97 -9.06
N ALA A 90 18.34 1.90 -8.88
CA ALA A 90 17.30 1.52 -9.84
C ALA A 90 16.02 2.36 -9.71
N ALA A 91 15.64 2.70 -8.47
CA ALA A 91 14.38 3.37 -8.16
C ALA A 91 14.49 4.90 -8.08
N GLY A 92 15.68 5.43 -7.74
CA GLY A 92 15.88 6.74 -7.13
C GLY A 92 15.14 7.89 -7.79
N SER A 93 15.45 8.23 -9.03
CA SER A 93 14.85 9.40 -9.70
C SER A 93 13.34 9.26 -9.90
N TYR A 94 12.87 8.05 -10.18
CA TYR A 94 11.44 7.81 -10.34
C TYR A 94 10.71 7.87 -8.98
N PHE A 95 11.26 7.19 -7.97
CA PHE A 95 10.70 7.20 -6.62
C PHE A 95 10.64 8.61 -6.02
N ASP A 96 11.70 9.38 -6.13
CA ASP A 96 11.76 10.74 -5.60
C ASP A 96 10.74 11.68 -6.25
N GLY A 97 10.41 11.45 -7.53
CA GLY A 97 9.38 12.17 -8.27
C GLY A 97 7.95 11.78 -7.88
N ILE A 98 7.74 10.70 -7.13
CA ILE A 98 6.41 10.31 -6.68
C ILE A 98 5.97 11.22 -5.53
N ASN A 99 4.78 11.82 -5.70
CA ASN A 99 4.20 12.65 -4.65
C ASN A 99 3.96 11.81 -3.38
N PRO A 100 4.40 12.28 -2.19
CA PRO A 100 4.19 11.59 -0.92
C PRO A 100 2.73 11.20 -0.62
N ASP A 101 1.74 11.87 -1.20
CA ASP A 101 0.31 11.53 -1.06
C ASP A 101 -0.06 10.18 -1.68
N ALA A 102 0.82 9.56 -2.48
CA ALA A 102 0.64 8.19 -2.95
C ALA A 102 0.74 7.17 -1.81
N PHE A 103 1.39 7.53 -0.71
CA PHE A 103 1.51 6.72 0.49
C PHE A 103 0.39 7.08 1.47
N THR A 104 -0.68 6.30 1.44
CA THR A 104 -1.91 6.58 2.20
C THR A 104 -1.85 6.10 3.65
N HIS A 105 -1.05 5.07 3.93
CA HIS A 105 -0.86 4.57 5.29
C HIS A 105 0.16 5.43 6.05
N PRO A 106 -0.13 5.88 7.29
CA PRO A 106 0.74 6.78 8.05
C PRO A 106 2.18 6.27 8.23
N ALA A 107 2.36 4.95 8.46
CA ALA A 107 3.67 4.36 8.61
C ALA A 107 4.50 4.41 7.30
N TYR A 108 3.87 4.09 6.16
CA TYR A 108 4.54 4.20 4.86
C TYR A 108 4.87 5.65 4.52
N ARG A 109 3.95 6.56 4.84
CA ARG A 109 4.16 8.00 4.67
C ARG A 109 5.35 8.50 5.48
N ALA A 110 5.46 8.10 6.75
CA ALA A 110 6.57 8.48 7.62
C ALA A 110 7.93 8.01 7.07
N VAL A 111 8.01 6.77 6.57
CA VAL A 111 9.23 6.26 5.91
C VAL A 111 9.55 7.05 4.64
N ARG A 112 8.55 7.35 3.80
CA ARG A 112 8.73 8.17 2.58
C ARG A 112 9.23 9.58 2.91
N ASP A 113 8.68 10.20 3.95
CA ASP A 113 9.07 11.53 4.39
C ASP A 113 10.50 11.52 4.96
N ALA A 114 10.87 10.51 5.76
CA ALA A 114 12.24 10.30 6.25
C ALA A 114 13.24 10.17 5.10
N MET A 115 12.92 9.37 4.06
CA MET A 115 13.72 9.27 2.84
C MET A 115 13.92 10.63 2.16
N GLY A 116 12.86 11.44 2.08
CA GLY A 116 12.92 12.78 1.51
C GLY A 116 13.82 13.73 2.31
N THR A 117 13.77 13.66 3.66
CA THR A 117 14.57 14.48 4.57
C THR A 117 16.07 14.23 4.39
N VAL A 118 16.48 12.99 4.17
CA VAL A 118 17.89 12.63 3.96
C VAL A 118 18.38 12.83 2.52
N GLY A 119 17.57 13.44 1.66
CA GLY A 119 17.95 13.85 0.31
C GLY A 119 17.43 12.97 -0.82
N GLY A 120 16.57 12.00 -0.53
CA GLY A 120 15.93 11.11 -1.51
C GLY A 120 16.79 9.91 -1.89
N ALA A 121 16.14 8.93 -2.53
CA ALA A 121 16.79 7.69 -2.98
C ALA A 121 17.84 7.93 -4.07
N SER A 122 17.67 8.96 -4.90
CA SER A 122 18.66 9.36 -5.92
C SER A 122 20.03 9.73 -5.37
N ASN A 123 20.09 10.12 -4.09
CA ASN A 123 21.33 10.51 -3.40
C ASN A 123 21.77 9.46 -2.37
N ALA A 124 21.24 8.24 -2.46
CA ALA A 124 21.56 7.17 -1.54
C ALA A 124 23.05 6.80 -1.59
N GLY A 125 23.72 6.86 -0.44
CA GLY A 125 25.09 6.41 -0.23
C GLY A 125 25.15 5.13 0.59
N SER A 126 26.36 4.70 0.98
CA SER A 126 26.59 3.48 1.75
C SER A 126 25.87 3.43 3.09
N SER A 127 25.54 4.58 3.69
CA SER A 127 24.79 4.69 4.96
C SER A 127 23.31 5.04 4.78
N TRP A 128 22.77 4.88 3.57
CA TRP A 128 21.43 5.30 3.22
C TRP A 128 20.35 4.81 4.20
N ILE A 129 20.28 3.49 4.42
CA ILE A 129 19.29 2.87 5.30
C ILE A 129 19.45 3.36 6.75
N ALA A 130 20.69 3.54 7.22
CA ALA A 130 20.96 4.04 8.56
C ALA A 130 20.45 5.47 8.73
N HIS A 131 20.73 6.36 7.77
CA HIS A 131 20.24 7.74 7.80
C HIS A 131 18.71 7.81 7.77
N VAL A 132 18.03 7.00 6.94
CA VAL A 132 16.56 6.94 6.93
C VAL A 132 16.03 6.44 8.27
N SER A 133 16.70 5.44 8.87
CA SER A 133 16.32 4.91 10.18
C SER A 133 16.47 5.96 11.29
N ASP A 134 17.54 6.77 11.25
CA ASP A 134 17.81 7.81 12.24
C ASP A 134 16.79 8.95 12.21
N GLU A 135 16.17 9.23 11.06
CA GLU A 135 15.06 10.19 10.92
C GLU A 135 13.76 9.70 11.56
N MET A 136 13.61 8.40 11.83
CA MET A 136 12.42 7.87 12.49
C MET A 136 12.42 8.23 13.98
N THR A 137 11.34 8.89 14.43
CA THR A 137 11.22 9.42 15.81
C THR A 137 11.14 8.36 16.88
N ASP A 138 10.66 7.16 16.56
CA ASP A 138 10.45 6.09 17.53
C ASP A 138 11.15 4.76 17.14
N ALA A 139 11.27 3.86 18.09
CA ALA A 139 11.90 2.56 17.88
C ALA A 139 11.07 1.65 16.93
N ALA A 140 9.76 1.79 16.92
CA ALA A 140 8.89 0.99 16.05
C ALA A 140 9.10 1.37 14.57
N GLY A 141 9.20 2.68 14.29
CA GLY A 141 9.53 3.18 12.96
C GLY A 141 10.92 2.74 12.48
N ARG A 142 11.95 2.80 13.35
CA ARG A 142 13.30 2.31 13.01
C ARG A 142 13.32 0.81 12.70
N ASN A 143 12.60 0.03 13.49
CA ASN A 143 12.47 -1.41 13.25
C ASN A 143 11.74 -1.68 11.94
N PHE A 144 10.74 -0.86 11.61
CA PHE A 144 9.98 -0.98 10.36
C PHE A 144 10.84 -0.66 9.13
N VAL A 145 11.67 0.38 9.18
CA VAL A 145 12.67 0.66 8.12
C VAL A 145 13.61 -0.53 7.95
N SER A 146 14.10 -1.10 9.05
CA SER A 146 14.99 -2.27 9.01
C SER A 146 14.29 -3.51 8.42
N GLU A 147 13.01 -3.73 8.75
CA GLU A 147 12.21 -4.81 8.18
C GLU A 147 12.10 -4.66 6.66
N LEU A 148 11.68 -3.48 6.17
CA LEU A 148 11.57 -3.20 4.74
C LEU A 148 12.91 -3.33 4.00
N ALA A 149 14.02 -2.98 4.66
CA ALA A 149 15.36 -3.03 4.06
C ALA A 149 15.92 -4.46 3.88
N VAL A 150 15.40 -5.44 4.66
CA VAL A 150 15.87 -6.84 4.58
C VAL A 150 14.83 -7.81 4.03
N GLU A 151 13.58 -7.36 3.86
CA GLU A 151 12.53 -8.19 3.30
C GLU A 151 12.82 -8.53 1.83
N GLU A 152 12.79 -9.82 1.52
CA GLU A 152 13.17 -10.31 0.19
C GLU A 152 12.34 -9.70 -0.93
N ILE A 153 13.01 -9.30 -2.00
CA ILE A 153 12.41 -8.90 -3.27
C ILE A 153 12.70 -10.00 -4.29
N LEU A 154 11.67 -10.74 -4.67
CA LEU A 154 11.77 -11.82 -5.66
C LEU A 154 11.67 -11.21 -7.07
N ALA A 155 12.77 -10.69 -7.58
CA ALA A 155 12.87 -10.12 -8.92
C ALA A 155 14.18 -10.52 -9.60
N GLU A 156 14.11 -10.96 -10.85
CA GLU A 156 15.30 -11.28 -11.66
C GLU A 156 16.06 -10.01 -12.04
N ASP A 157 15.34 -8.94 -12.37
CA ASP A 157 15.88 -7.62 -12.70
C ASP A 157 15.31 -6.55 -11.80
N PRO A 158 16.08 -6.03 -10.83
CA PRO A 158 15.64 -4.98 -9.92
C PRO A 158 15.19 -3.69 -10.61
N ALA A 159 15.76 -3.33 -11.76
CA ALA A 159 15.41 -2.10 -12.46
C ALA A 159 14.01 -2.20 -13.11
N THR A 160 13.75 -3.29 -13.81
CA THR A 160 12.42 -3.57 -14.39
C THR A 160 11.36 -3.72 -13.30
N TYR A 161 11.70 -4.38 -12.21
CA TYR A 161 10.79 -4.51 -11.07
C TYR A 161 10.47 -3.16 -10.43
N ALA A 162 11.49 -2.32 -10.22
CA ALA A 162 11.31 -0.97 -9.71
C ALA A 162 10.36 -0.15 -10.59
N ASP A 163 10.57 -0.12 -11.91
CA ASP A 163 9.70 0.60 -12.84
C ASP A 163 8.26 0.10 -12.76
N SER A 164 8.06 -1.21 -12.71
CA SER A 164 6.75 -1.84 -12.60
C SER A 164 6.01 -1.45 -11.31
N VAL A 165 6.67 -1.62 -10.15
CA VAL A 165 6.08 -1.32 -8.83
C VAL A 165 5.76 0.17 -8.69
N LEU A 166 6.69 1.05 -9.08
CA LEU A 166 6.50 2.50 -8.99
C LEU A 166 5.41 2.98 -9.94
N SER A 167 5.32 2.39 -11.15
CA SER A 167 4.23 2.66 -12.09
C SER A 167 2.89 2.20 -11.52
N ARG A 168 2.84 1.05 -10.85
CA ARG A 168 1.63 0.56 -10.19
C ARG A 168 1.18 1.48 -9.05
N LEU A 169 2.11 1.96 -8.24
CA LEU A 169 1.81 2.91 -7.17
C LEU A 169 1.21 4.21 -7.73
N GLN A 170 1.79 4.75 -8.79
CA GLN A 170 1.27 5.94 -9.48
C GLN A 170 -0.08 5.69 -10.15
N GLU A 171 -0.29 4.53 -10.77
CA GLU A 171 -1.55 4.14 -11.40
C GLU A 171 -2.70 4.17 -10.39
N VAL A 172 -2.51 3.60 -9.19
CA VAL A 172 -3.50 3.63 -8.11
C VAL A 172 -3.83 5.07 -7.70
N ARG A 173 -2.80 5.92 -7.54
CA ARG A 173 -3.00 7.33 -7.21
C ARG A 173 -3.78 8.09 -8.28
N VAL A 174 -3.39 7.93 -9.55
CA VAL A 174 -4.09 8.55 -10.68
C VAL A 174 -5.53 8.05 -10.76
N GLY A 175 -5.77 6.76 -10.53
CA GLY A 175 -7.11 6.19 -10.44
C GLY A 175 -8.00 6.88 -9.40
N ASN A 176 -7.45 7.18 -8.21
CA ASN A 176 -8.15 7.93 -7.17
C ASN A 176 -8.45 9.38 -7.59
N GLN A 177 -7.52 10.05 -8.25
CA GLN A 177 -7.73 11.40 -8.78
C GLN A 177 -8.84 11.42 -9.85
N ILE A 178 -8.85 10.46 -10.76
CA ILE A 178 -9.90 10.27 -11.76
C ILE A 178 -11.27 10.10 -11.09
N ALA A 179 -11.37 9.28 -10.05
CA ALA A 179 -12.62 9.08 -9.31
C ALA A 179 -13.12 10.38 -8.65
N GLN A 180 -12.21 11.18 -8.09
CA GLN A 180 -12.54 12.48 -7.51
C GLN A 180 -13.03 13.46 -8.57
N LEU A 181 -12.33 13.58 -9.72
CA LEU A 181 -12.76 14.47 -10.81
C LEU A 181 -14.11 14.05 -11.40
N LYS A 182 -14.33 12.75 -11.60
CA LYS A 182 -15.65 12.24 -12.05
C LYS A 182 -16.76 12.62 -11.07
N SER A 183 -16.50 12.50 -9.76
CA SER A 183 -17.45 12.91 -8.73
C SER A 183 -17.70 14.42 -8.72
N GLN A 184 -16.69 15.24 -9.02
CA GLN A 184 -16.86 16.70 -9.14
C GLN A 184 -17.70 17.05 -10.38
N LEU A 185 -17.37 16.48 -11.55
CA LEU A 185 -18.11 16.70 -12.79
C LEU A 185 -19.58 16.30 -12.69
N GLN A 186 -19.90 15.20 -11.98
CA GLN A 186 -21.27 14.77 -11.74
C GLN A 186 -22.09 15.75 -10.90
N ARG A 187 -21.44 16.57 -10.07
CA ARG A 187 -22.11 17.58 -9.22
C ARG A 187 -22.21 18.95 -9.89
N MET A 188 -21.46 19.18 -10.96
CA MET A 188 -21.49 20.42 -11.71
C MET A 188 -22.57 20.37 -12.80
N ARG A 189 -23.18 21.52 -13.08
CA ARG A 189 -24.02 21.71 -14.25
C ARG A 189 -23.20 22.49 -15.29
N PRO A 190 -23.03 21.98 -16.50
CA PRO A 190 -22.24 22.68 -17.54
C PRO A 190 -22.74 24.10 -17.84
N SER A 191 -24.05 24.34 -17.62
CA SER A 191 -24.67 25.66 -17.80
C SER A 191 -24.26 26.72 -16.77
N ASP A 192 -23.77 26.31 -15.60
CA ASP A 192 -23.47 27.26 -14.51
C ASP A 192 -22.06 27.83 -14.64
N ASP A 193 -21.09 27.03 -15.11
CA ASP A 193 -19.72 27.42 -15.41
C ASP A 193 -19.12 26.48 -16.49
N GLU A 194 -19.31 26.84 -17.74
CA GLU A 194 -18.82 26.05 -18.88
C GLU A 194 -17.29 25.99 -18.93
N MET A 195 -16.61 27.08 -18.57
CA MET A 195 -15.13 27.11 -18.59
C MET A 195 -14.53 26.15 -17.55
N ALA A 196 -15.02 26.19 -16.32
CA ALA A 196 -14.57 25.27 -15.26
C ALA A 196 -14.92 23.81 -15.58
N TYR A 197 -16.10 23.54 -16.13
CA TYR A 197 -16.49 22.21 -16.57
C TYR A 197 -15.55 21.67 -17.64
N ASN A 198 -15.26 22.44 -18.67
CA ASN A 198 -14.39 22.05 -19.78
C ASN A 198 -12.93 21.86 -19.31
N ALA A 199 -12.44 22.66 -18.37
CA ALA A 199 -11.12 22.50 -17.76
C ALA A 199 -11.02 21.15 -17.01
N LEU A 200 -11.96 20.85 -16.12
CA LEU A 200 -12.01 19.57 -15.39
C LEU A 200 -12.16 18.37 -16.31
N PHE A 201 -12.91 18.51 -17.39
CA PHE A 201 -13.06 17.45 -18.39
C PHE A 201 -11.75 17.19 -19.15
N SER A 202 -11.02 18.25 -19.50
CA SER A 202 -9.68 18.15 -20.11
C SER A 202 -8.69 17.45 -19.18
N ASP A 203 -8.68 17.82 -17.89
CA ASP A 203 -7.85 17.18 -16.88
C ASP A 203 -8.18 15.69 -16.72
N LEU A 204 -9.47 15.35 -16.75
CA LEU A 204 -9.92 13.95 -16.70
C LEU A 204 -9.38 13.15 -17.87
N VAL A 205 -9.44 13.68 -19.10
CA VAL A 205 -8.93 13.00 -20.30
C VAL A 205 -7.42 12.78 -20.19
N ALA A 206 -6.67 13.79 -19.75
CA ALA A 206 -5.22 13.70 -19.56
C ALA A 206 -4.84 12.64 -18.51
N LEU A 207 -5.56 12.59 -17.38
CA LEU A 207 -5.33 11.58 -16.35
C LEU A 207 -5.70 10.16 -16.80
N GLU A 208 -6.76 9.98 -17.57
CA GLU A 208 -7.13 8.66 -18.14
C GLU A 208 -6.05 8.17 -19.13
N GLN A 209 -5.43 9.06 -19.89
CA GLN A 209 -4.30 8.71 -20.75
C GLN A 209 -3.07 8.33 -19.93
N ALA A 210 -2.69 9.15 -18.97
CA ALA A 210 -1.57 8.86 -18.07
C ALA A 210 -1.74 7.53 -17.32
N ARG A 211 -2.97 7.22 -16.90
CA ARG A 211 -3.29 5.94 -16.25
C ARG A 211 -3.05 4.74 -17.16
N ARG A 212 -3.40 4.84 -18.46
CA ARG A 212 -3.14 3.76 -19.42
C ARG A 212 -1.65 3.51 -19.59
N GLU A 213 -0.86 4.58 -19.75
CA GLU A 213 0.60 4.48 -19.88
C GLU A 213 1.25 3.86 -18.64
N LEU A 214 0.79 4.23 -17.43
CA LEU A 214 1.26 3.65 -16.17
C LEU A 214 0.91 2.17 -16.05
N ASN A 215 -0.31 1.81 -16.44
CA ASN A 215 -0.76 0.42 -16.46
C ASN A 215 0.11 -0.44 -17.40
N ASP A 216 0.38 0.05 -18.61
CA ASP A 216 1.24 -0.66 -19.57
C ASP A 216 2.67 -0.87 -19.04
N ARG A 217 3.21 0.09 -18.28
CA ARG A 217 4.51 -0.06 -17.61
C ARG A 217 4.47 -1.07 -16.48
N ALA A 218 3.43 -1.00 -15.64
CA ALA A 218 3.25 -1.92 -14.52
C ALA A 218 3.21 -3.39 -14.96
N PHE A 219 2.69 -3.68 -16.15
CA PHE A 219 2.63 -5.05 -16.67
C PHE A 219 3.91 -5.53 -17.36
N ARG A 220 4.86 -4.67 -17.72
CA ARG A 220 6.11 -5.08 -18.37
C ARG A 220 7.10 -5.77 -17.43
N GLY A 221 6.96 -5.58 -16.14
CA GLY A 221 7.85 -6.14 -15.11
C GLY A 221 7.23 -7.28 -14.28
N SER A 222 6.10 -7.83 -14.73
CA SER A 222 5.40 -8.92 -14.05
C SER A 222 5.73 -10.26 -14.65
#